data_47abcf8c91fd93101e876509bd382652
#
_entry.id   47abcf8c91fd93101e876509bd382652
#
_cell.length_a   1.000
_cell.length_b   1.000
_cell.length_c   1.000
_cell.angle_alpha   90.00
_cell.angle_beta   90.00
_cell.angle_gamma   90.00
#
_symmetry.space_group_name_H-M   'P 1'
#
loop_
_entity.id
_entity.type
_entity.pdbx_description
1 polymer ?
#
loop_
_entity_poly.entity_id
_entity_poly.type
_entity_poly.pdbx_seq_one_letter_code
_entity_poly.pdbx_strand_id
1 'polypeptide(L)'
;NPSTDPGNVALTLTGGGVSADNMWGPAGGPLWVAHDPTVNVAKLRGVAVYAAASGGGQGDVDRLPPGVSNFTGGLIEGIVANSTKQFADAAAAAGIPSTYVVRPEGSHSWGLFESEMQESWNTTVGPALGV
;
A
#
# COMPACT_ATOMS: atom_id res chain seq x y z
N ASN A 1 -2.79 -1.06 -0.52
CA ASN A 1 -1.49 -0.36 -0.66
C ASN A 1 -1.27 0.04 -2.11
N PRO A 2 -1.28 1.33 -2.46
CA PRO A 2 -0.88 1.78 -3.77
C PRO A 2 0.66 1.67 -3.89
N SER A 3 1.14 0.66 -4.59
CA SER A 3 2.58 0.42 -4.80
C SER A 3 2.90 0.41 -6.29
N THR A 4 2.83 1.60 -6.90
CA THR A 4 3.11 1.79 -8.32
C THR A 4 4.29 2.72 -8.58
N ASP A 5 5.03 3.10 -7.53
CA ASP A 5 6.33 3.75 -7.72
C ASP A 5 7.23 2.87 -8.58
N PRO A 6 7.73 3.36 -9.74
CA PRO A 6 8.49 2.52 -10.67
C PRO A 6 9.76 1.92 -10.07
N GLY A 7 10.41 2.61 -9.12
CA GLY A 7 11.59 2.11 -8.43
C GLY A 7 11.25 0.95 -7.51
N ASN A 8 10.16 1.06 -6.74
CA ASN A 8 9.70 0.00 -5.85
C ASN A 8 9.20 -1.23 -6.63
N VAL A 9 8.49 -1.02 -7.74
CA VAL A 9 8.08 -2.11 -8.63
C VAL A 9 9.30 -2.80 -9.23
N ALA A 10 10.28 -2.04 -9.73
CA ALA A 10 11.51 -2.61 -10.27
C ALA A 10 12.26 -3.43 -9.22
N LEU A 11 12.40 -2.93 -7.99
CA LEU A 11 13.06 -3.64 -6.90
C LEU A 11 12.36 -4.97 -6.59
N THR A 12 11.04 -4.97 -6.53
CA THR A 12 10.24 -6.17 -6.23
C THR A 12 10.36 -7.21 -7.34
N LEU A 13 10.27 -6.80 -8.60
CA LEU A 13 10.27 -7.70 -9.75
C LEU A 13 11.66 -8.22 -10.11
N THR A 14 12.72 -7.43 -9.89
CA THR A 14 14.10 -7.85 -10.18
C THR A 14 14.48 -9.10 -9.37
N GLY A 15 14.01 -9.23 -8.14
CA GLY A 15 14.18 -10.45 -7.34
C GLY A 15 13.55 -11.71 -7.97
N GLY A 16 12.53 -11.55 -8.81
CA GLY A 16 11.88 -12.61 -9.57
C GLY A 16 12.41 -12.79 -10.99
N GLY A 17 13.44 -12.05 -11.41
CA GLY A 17 14.00 -12.13 -12.76
C GLY A 17 13.09 -11.53 -13.85
N VAL A 18 12.14 -10.67 -13.48
CA VAL A 18 11.19 -10.04 -14.40
C VAL A 18 11.50 -8.55 -14.54
N SER A 19 11.44 -8.03 -15.78
CA SER A 19 11.56 -6.60 -16.02
C SER A 19 10.25 -5.88 -15.66
N ALA A 20 10.36 -4.77 -14.93
CA ALA A 20 9.22 -3.88 -14.65
C ALA A 20 8.61 -3.29 -15.91
N ASP A 21 9.39 -3.13 -16.99
CA ASP A 21 8.92 -2.63 -18.29
C ASP A 21 7.86 -3.55 -18.92
N ASN A 22 7.82 -4.83 -18.54
CA ASN A 22 6.80 -5.76 -19.01
C ASN A 22 5.41 -5.46 -18.44
N MET A 23 5.32 -4.63 -17.38
CA MET A 23 4.05 -4.24 -16.77
C MET A 23 3.35 -3.14 -17.58
N TRP A 24 3.98 -1.98 -17.70
CA TRP A 24 3.41 -0.79 -18.35
C TRP A 24 4.41 -0.06 -19.24
N GLY A 25 5.44 -0.73 -19.74
CA GLY A 25 6.53 -0.12 -20.50
C GLY A 25 7.53 0.63 -19.63
N PRO A 26 8.37 1.48 -20.22
CA PRO A 26 9.39 2.22 -19.48
C PRO A 26 8.81 3.06 -18.34
N ALA A 27 9.55 3.12 -17.23
CA ALA A 27 9.18 3.89 -16.05
C ALA A 27 8.83 5.35 -16.40
N GLY A 28 7.70 5.84 -15.90
CA GLY A 28 7.20 7.18 -16.20
C GLY A 28 6.60 7.36 -17.59
N GLY A 29 6.51 6.29 -18.38
CA GLY A 29 5.85 6.30 -19.68
C GLY A 29 4.33 6.49 -19.59
N PRO A 30 3.63 6.64 -20.73
CA PRO A 30 2.21 6.96 -20.74
C PRO A 30 1.33 5.95 -19.99
N LEU A 31 1.65 4.66 -20.05
CA LEU A 31 0.89 3.64 -19.35
C LEU A 31 1.14 3.67 -17.84
N TRP A 32 2.37 3.97 -17.39
CA TRP A 32 2.64 4.22 -15.97
C TRP A 32 1.80 5.39 -15.47
N VAL A 33 1.83 6.52 -16.15
CA VAL A 33 1.04 7.71 -15.78
C VAL A 33 -0.45 7.40 -15.74
N ALA A 34 -0.96 6.62 -16.70
CA ALA A 34 -2.37 6.27 -16.77
C ALA A 34 -2.84 5.38 -15.60
N HIS A 35 -1.96 4.52 -15.09
CA HIS A 35 -2.30 3.51 -14.07
C HIS A 35 -1.75 3.83 -12.66
N ASP A 36 -0.92 4.84 -12.51
CA ASP A 36 -0.37 5.23 -11.21
C ASP A 36 -1.43 5.96 -10.37
N PRO A 37 -1.90 5.38 -9.24
CA PRO A 37 -2.88 6.02 -8.38
C PRO A 37 -2.38 7.30 -7.73
N THR A 38 -1.07 7.44 -7.50
CA THR A 38 -0.47 8.64 -6.91
C THR A 38 -0.57 9.82 -7.88
N VAL A 39 -0.24 9.58 -9.15
CA VAL A 39 -0.38 10.59 -10.22
C VAL A 39 -1.85 10.95 -10.45
N ASN A 40 -2.73 9.97 -10.35
CA ASN A 40 -4.16 10.11 -10.64
C ASN A 40 -5.01 10.41 -9.40
N VAL A 41 -4.42 10.73 -8.27
CA VAL A 41 -5.12 10.87 -6.98
C VAL A 41 -6.29 11.86 -7.02
N ALA A 42 -6.20 12.92 -7.83
CA ALA A 42 -7.28 13.89 -7.98
C ALA A 42 -8.60 13.31 -8.53
N LYS A 43 -8.54 12.13 -9.19
CA LYS A 43 -9.72 11.40 -9.66
C LYS A 43 -10.53 10.77 -8.52
N LEU A 44 -9.98 10.73 -7.31
CA LEU A 44 -10.64 10.18 -6.12
C LEU A 44 -11.54 11.21 -5.40
N ARG A 45 -11.80 12.37 -5.98
CA ARG A 45 -12.73 13.34 -5.40
C ARG A 45 -14.10 12.72 -5.19
N GLY A 46 -14.62 12.81 -3.95
CA GLY A 46 -15.90 12.22 -3.58
C GLY A 46 -15.85 10.71 -3.26
N VAL A 47 -14.66 10.11 -3.26
CA VAL A 47 -14.46 8.72 -2.84
C VAL A 47 -13.91 8.69 -1.43
N ALA A 48 -14.44 7.81 -0.58
CA ALA A 48 -13.85 7.52 0.73
C ALA A 48 -12.56 6.72 0.53
N VAL A 49 -11.44 7.23 1.05
CA VAL A 49 -10.12 6.65 0.84
C VAL A 49 -9.52 6.20 2.16
N TYR A 50 -9.14 4.94 2.21
CA TYR A 50 -8.33 4.36 3.29
C TYR A 50 -7.04 3.80 2.69
N ALA A 51 -5.91 4.15 3.26
CA ALA A 51 -4.61 3.63 2.89
C ALA A 51 -3.83 3.27 4.16
N ALA A 52 -3.26 2.07 4.19
CA ALA A 52 -2.50 1.60 5.32
C ALA A 52 -1.20 0.93 4.89
N ALA A 53 -0.22 0.98 5.75
CA ALA A 53 1.05 0.28 5.63
C ALA A 53 1.59 -0.05 7.02
N SER A 54 2.59 -0.92 7.09
CA SER A 54 3.33 -1.19 8.30
C SER A 54 4.82 -0.87 8.15
N GLY A 55 5.52 -0.79 9.28
CA GLY A 55 6.97 -0.62 9.31
C GLY A 55 7.76 -1.87 8.89
N GLY A 56 7.09 -3.00 8.64
CA GLY A 56 7.69 -4.24 8.16
C GLY A 56 8.25 -5.15 9.27
N GLY A 57 8.29 -4.69 10.52
CA GLY A 57 8.62 -5.55 11.65
C GLY A 57 7.51 -6.57 11.92
N GLN A 58 7.89 -7.84 12.16
CA GLN A 58 6.92 -8.84 12.59
C GLN A 58 6.41 -8.52 13.98
N GLY A 59 5.08 -8.61 14.18
CA GLY A 59 4.42 -8.38 15.46
C GLY A 59 3.24 -9.30 15.69
N ASP A 60 2.55 -9.11 16.81
CA ASP A 60 1.39 -9.92 17.20
C ASP A 60 0.25 -9.87 16.18
N VAL A 61 0.14 -8.78 15.45
CA VAL A 61 -0.86 -8.60 14.39
C VAL A 61 -0.75 -9.65 13.29
N ASP A 62 0.45 -10.19 13.05
CA ASP A 62 0.70 -11.18 12.01
C ASP A 62 0.09 -12.55 12.31
N ARG A 63 -0.19 -12.84 13.58
CA ARG A 63 -0.76 -14.13 14.05
C ARG A 63 0.00 -15.36 13.53
N LEU A 64 1.31 -15.23 13.41
CA LEU A 64 2.15 -16.34 12.96
C LEU A 64 2.35 -17.36 14.08
N PRO A 65 2.50 -18.64 13.74
CA PRO A 65 2.85 -19.66 14.73
C PRO A 65 4.17 -19.34 15.44
N PRO A 66 4.34 -19.76 16.70
CA PRO A 66 5.58 -19.58 17.43
C PRO A 66 6.80 -20.11 16.65
N GLY A 67 7.86 -19.29 16.58
CA GLY A 67 9.10 -19.64 15.88
C GLY A 67 9.06 -19.49 14.35
N VAL A 68 7.91 -19.10 13.78
CA VAL A 68 7.83 -18.76 12.35
C VAL A 68 8.27 -17.32 12.14
N SER A 69 9.14 -17.11 11.17
CA SER A 69 9.59 -15.77 10.75
C SER A 69 9.05 -15.44 9.37
N ASN A 70 8.55 -14.23 9.20
CA ASN A 70 8.15 -13.68 7.91
C ASN A 70 9.04 -12.50 7.49
N PHE A 71 10.35 -12.73 7.52
CA PHE A 71 11.33 -11.70 7.19
C PHE A 71 11.12 -11.08 5.79
N THR A 72 10.87 -11.93 4.78
CA THR A 72 10.60 -11.46 3.41
C THR A 72 9.33 -10.60 3.36
N GLY A 73 8.29 -11.00 4.06
CA GLY A 73 7.06 -10.19 4.19
C GLY A 73 7.34 -8.84 4.84
N GLY A 74 8.21 -8.79 5.83
CA GLY A 74 8.64 -7.54 6.45
C GLY A 74 9.37 -6.61 5.48
N LEU A 75 10.23 -7.14 4.62
CA LEU A 75 10.90 -6.34 3.59
C LEU A 75 9.89 -5.78 2.57
N ILE A 76 8.91 -6.57 2.16
CA ILE A 76 7.85 -6.13 1.24
C ILE A 76 7.05 -4.98 1.86
N GLU A 77 6.63 -5.11 3.12
CA GLU A 77 5.89 -4.05 3.80
C GLU A 77 6.71 -2.76 3.93
N GLY A 78 8.01 -2.85 4.23
CA GLY A 78 8.88 -1.68 4.27
C GLY A 78 8.96 -0.93 2.92
N ILE A 79 9.00 -1.66 1.80
CA ILE A 79 8.96 -1.06 0.45
C ILE A 79 7.59 -0.42 0.18
N VAL A 80 6.54 -1.13 0.52
CA VAL A 80 5.16 -0.70 0.29
C VAL A 80 4.81 0.52 1.15
N ALA A 81 5.35 0.63 2.38
CA ALA A 81 5.13 1.77 3.26
C ALA A 81 5.56 3.09 2.62
N ASN A 82 6.68 3.11 1.91
CA ASN A 82 7.14 4.30 1.21
C ASN A 82 6.17 4.73 0.11
N SER A 83 5.72 3.80 -0.73
CA SER A 83 4.75 4.09 -1.79
C SER A 83 3.40 4.55 -1.23
N THR A 84 2.96 3.93 -0.13
CA THR A 84 1.71 4.32 0.54
C THR A 84 1.80 5.72 1.11
N LYS A 85 2.96 6.09 1.68
CA LYS A 85 3.19 7.46 2.15
C LYS A 85 3.16 8.46 1.00
N GLN A 86 3.83 8.18 -0.12
CA GLN A 86 3.80 9.06 -1.30
C GLN A 86 2.38 9.29 -1.80
N PHE A 87 1.56 8.25 -1.85
CA PHE A 87 0.15 8.36 -2.18
C PHE A 87 -0.62 9.23 -1.18
N ALA A 88 -0.42 9.04 0.12
CA ALA A 88 -1.08 9.83 1.16
C ALA A 88 -0.70 11.31 1.09
N ASP A 89 0.58 11.60 0.86
CA ASP A 89 1.08 12.97 0.68
C ASP A 89 0.45 13.63 -0.57
N ALA A 90 0.35 12.88 -1.67
CA ALA A 90 -0.30 13.37 -2.90
C ALA A 90 -1.81 13.59 -2.70
N ALA A 91 -2.50 12.71 -1.97
CA ALA A 91 -3.90 12.88 -1.62
C ALA A 91 -4.13 14.15 -0.78
N ALA A 92 -3.30 14.36 0.23
CA ALA A 92 -3.36 15.56 1.06
C ALA A 92 -3.11 16.84 0.23
N ALA A 93 -2.10 16.84 -0.63
CA ALA A 93 -1.79 17.96 -1.52
C ALA A 93 -2.93 18.27 -2.52
N ALA A 94 -3.66 17.23 -2.96
CA ALA A 94 -4.82 17.38 -3.84
C ALA A 94 -6.12 17.73 -3.11
N GLY A 95 -6.09 17.84 -1.77
CA GLY A 95 -7.28 18.07 -0.95
C GLY A 95 -8.27 16.90 -0.97
N ILE A 96 -7.78 15.67 -1.11
CA ILE A 96 -8.59 14.45 -1.04
C ILE A 96 -8.63 13.99 0.42
N PRO A 97 -9.80 13.98 1.08
CA PRO A 97 -9.92 13.40 2.40
C PRO A 97 -9.56 11.91 2.37
N SER A 98 -8.59 11.52 3.19
CA SER A 98 -8.16 10.13 3.27
C SER A 98 -7.77 9.76 4.70
N THR A 99 -8.06 8.54 5.09
CA THR A 99 -7.53 7.93 6.30
C THR A 99 -6.21 7.26 5.93
N TYR A 100 -5.13 7.66 6.59
CA TYR A 100 -3.81 7.08 6.40
C TYR A 100 -3.30 6.52 7.72
N VAL A 101 -3.01 5.22 7.73
CA VAL A 101 -2.56 4.50 8.93
C VAL A 101 -1.19 3.88 8.67
N VAL A 102 -0.26 4.08 9.61
CA VAL A 102 1.03 3.39 9.63
C VAL A 102 1.14 2.62 10.93
N ARG A 103 1.22 1.31 10.83
CA ARG A 103 1.49 0.46 12.00
C ARG A 103 2.98 0.35 12.24
N PRO A 104 3.43 0.40 13.51
CA PRO A 104 4.84 0.20 13.82
C PRO A 104 5.32 -1.21 13.46
N GLU A 105 4.42 -2.20 13.56
CA GLU A 105 4.69 -3.61 13.33
C GLU A 105 3.64 -4.22 12.38
N GLY A 106 4.04 -5.28 11.72
CA GLY A 106 3.25 -6.05 10.78
C GLY A 106 4.10 -6.41 9.57
N SER A 107 4.15 -7.69 9.25
CA SER A 107 4.76 -8.18 8.02
C SER A 107 3.66 -8.45 6.98
N HIS A 108 4.04 -8.74 5.75
CA HIS A 108 3.08 -9.06 4.67
C HIS A 108 2.36 -10.39 4.98
N SER A 109 1.33 -10.32 5.81
CA SER A 109 0.62 -11.46 6.40
C SER A 109 -0.89 -11.27 6.34
N TRP A 110 -1.60 -12.39 6.39
CA TRP A 110 -3.07 -12.36 6.47
C TRP A 110 -3.59 -11.73 7.76
N GLY A 111 -2.85 -11.84 8.87
CA GLY A 111 -3.23 -11.19 10.12
C GLY A 111 -3.22 -9.67 10.00
N LEU A 112 -2.17 -9.11 9.37
CA LEU A 112 -2.09 -7.69 9.08
C LEU A 112 -3.25 -7.25 8.16
N PHE A 113 -3.48 -7.97 7.06
CA PHE A 113 -4.51 -7.59 6.09
C PHE A 113 -5.92 -7.64 6.66
N GLU A 114 -6.22 -8.64 7.47
CA GLU A 114 -7.51 -8.73 8.17
C GLU A 114 -7.71 -7.55 9.12
N SER A 115 -6.68 -7.20 9.88
CA SER A 115 -6.72 -6.05 10.80
C SER A 115 -6.97 -4.74 10.04
N GLU A 116 -6.27 -4.52 8.93
CA GLU A 116 -6.48 -3.34 8.08
C GLU A 116 -7.86 -3.31 7.43
N MET A 117 -8.36 -4.46 7.00
CA MET A 117 -9.71 -4.55 6.43
C MET A 117 -10.77 -4.17 7.48
N GLN A 118 -10.67 -4.70 8.70
CA GLN A 118 -11.61 -4.40 9.78
C GLN A 118 -11.55 -2.92 10.17
N GLU A 119 -10.36 -2.35 10.28
CA GLU A 119 -10.20 -0.93 10.60
C GLU A 119 -10.74 -0.05 9.48
N SER A 120 -10.43 -0.36 8.22
CA SER A 120 -10.95 0.38 7.06
C SER A 120 -12.47 0.37 7.01
N TRP A 121 -13.08 -0.79 7.31
CA TRP A 121 -14.53 -0.92 7.38
C TRP A 121 -15.12 -0.02 8.46
N ASN A 122 -14.58 -0.10 9.68
CA ASN A 122 -15.12 0.61 10.83
C ASN A 122 -14.94 2.13 10.76
N THR A 123 -13.86 2.60 10.13
CA THR A 123 -13.48 4.02 10.17
C THR A 123 -13.77 4.79 8.87
N THR A 124 -13.88 4.10 7.75
CA THR A 124 -13.93 4.76 6.44
C THR A 124 -15.02 4.19 5.54
N VAL A 125 -15.00 2.88 5.27
CA VAL A 125 -15.88 2.27 4.27
C VAL A 125 -17.32 2.18 4.78
N GLY A 126 -17.54 1.61 5.97
CA GLY A 126 -18.86 1.50 6.58
C GLY A 126 -19.56 2.85 6.73
N PRO A 127 -18.92 3.85 7.37
CA PRO A 127 -19.47 5.21 7.44
C PRO A 127 -19.80 5.83 6.09
N ALA A 128 -18.97 5.62 5.07
CA ALA A 128 -19.23 6.13 3.73
C ALA A 128 -20.42 5.46 3.04
N LEU A 129 -20.74 4.22 3.42
CA LEU A 129 -21.89 3.46 2.95
C LEU A 129 -23.15 3.66 3.82
N GLY A 130 -23.01 4.36 4.95
CA GLY A 130 -24.12 4.59 5.88
C GLY A 130 -24.47 3.41 6.79
N VAL A 131 -23.51 2.53 7.05
CA VAL A 131 -23.66 1.34 7.92
C VAL A 131 -22.62 1.34 9.03
#